data_eb68ca5bb9a2f2745066d9c72d1d62ed
#
_entry.id   eb68ca5bb9a2f2745066d9c72d1d62ed
#
_cell.length_a   1.000
_cell.length_b   1.000
_cell.length_c   1.000
_cell.angle_alpha   90.00
_cell.angle_beta   90.00
_cell.angle_gamma   90.00
#
_symmetry.space_group_name_H-M   'P 1'
#
loop_
_entity.id
_entity.type
_entity.pdbx_description
1 polymer ?
#
loop_
_entity_poly.entity_id
_entity_poly.type
_entity_poly.pdbx_seq_one_letter_code
_entity_poly.pdbx_strand_id
1 'polypeptide(L)'
;IYYLSQDEENDKKPKGIFSSIEEIEQALEDKSISLHSKIVSIFKTINSEGKSVTEKYTSTAGRFLLANVLPKNHNIKFSLVNKLLTKKNVSEVIDTIFRYCGQKETVIFCDRIKTLGFKHAFKAGISFGKDDLIIPKTKENLISGTKKQIEEYEKQYADGLITRGEKYNKVVDIWSKCTDTVANEMMKEISSAEKIYDDDRIETNSVYMMADSGARGSQAQMKQLAGMRG
;
A
#
# COMPACT_ATOMS: atom_id res chain seq x y z
N ILE A 1 3.72 -2.72 -8.82
CA ILE A 1 4.42 -3.63 -7.89
C ILE A 1 3.63 -3.79 -6.60
N TYR A 2 3.21 -2.72 -5.94
CA TYR A 2 2.36 -2.77 -4.77
C TYR A 2 1.09 -3.58 -5.03
N TYR A 3 0.35 -3.24 -6.09
CA TYR A 3 -0.85 -3.96 -6.54
C TYR A 3 -0.60 -5.46 -6.76
N LEU A 4 0.51 -5.84 -7.40
CA LEU A 4 0.89 -7.25 -7.58
C LEU A 4 1.17 -7.98 -6.27
N SER A 5 1.61 -7.28 -5.23
CA SER A 5 1.98 -7.86 -3.94
C SER A 5 0.83 -7.91 -2.93
N GLN A 6 -0.35 -7.36 -3.27
CA GLN A 6 -1.54 -7.43 -2.41
C GLN A 6 -2.01 -8.87 -2.22
N ASP A 7 -2.71 -9.11 -1.13
CA ASP A 7 -3.28 -10.41 -0.76
C ASP A 7 -4.80 -10.23 -0.57
N GLU A 8 -5.59 -11.16 -1.07
CA GLU A 8 -7.01 -11.24 -0.74
C GLU A 8 -7.15 -11.92 0.64
N GLU A 9 -7.50 -11.15 1.66
CA GLU A 9 -7.63 -11.66 3.03
C GLU A 9 -8.68 -12.78 3.17
N ASN A 10 -9.65 -12.84 2.25
CA ASN A 10 -10.77 -13.77 2.30
C ASN A 10 -10.46 -15.17 1.75
N ASP A 11 -9.41 -15.34 0.97
CA ASP A 11 -9.05 -16.64 0.39
C ASP A 11 -8.20 -17.48 1.35
N LYS A 12 -8.87 -18.29 2.18
CA LYS A 12 -8.19 -19.21 3.11
C LYS A 12 -7.60 -20.45 2.44
N LYS A 13 -8.08 -20.85 1.26
CA LYS A 13 -7.62 -22.05 0.56
C LYS A 13 -7.00 -21.70 -0.79
N PRO A 14 -5.88 -22.35 -1.17
CA PRO A 14 -5.28 -22.14 -2.48
C PRO A 14 -6.23 -22.58 -3.60
N LYS A 15 -6.39 -21.74 -4.62
CA LYS A 15 -7.27 -22.02 -5.79
C LYS A 15 -6.66 -22.99 -6.79
N GLY A 16 -5.35 -23.28 -6.69
CA GLY A 16 -4.68 -24.22 -7.59
C GLY A 16 -3.23 -24.50 -7.23
N ILE A 17 -2.67 -25.51 -7.90
CA ILE A 17 -1.25 -25.88 -7.81
C ILE A 17 -0.67 -25.74 -9.21
N PHE A 18 0.40 -24.96 -9.33
CA PHE A 18 1.06 -24.65 -10.59
C PHE A 18 2.54 -25.03 -10.53
N SER A 19 3.02 -25.65 -11.59
CA SER A 19 4.39 -26.15 -11.68
C SER A 19 5.35 -25.17 -12.37
N SER A 20 4.81 -24.18 -13.05
CA SER A 20 5.61 -23.19 -13.77
C SER A 20 4.96 -21.80 -13.74
N ILE A 21 5.74 -20.77 -14.09
CA ILE A 21 5.25 -19.40 -14.20
C ILE A 21 4.35 -19.24 -15.42
N GLU A 22 4.65 -19.94 -16.50
CA GLU A 22 3.87 -19.94 -17.74
C GLU A 22 2.44 -20.45 -17.50
N GLU A 23 2.28 -21.48 -16.67
CA GLU A 23 0.96 -21.99 -16.26
C GLU A 23 0.19 -20.93 -15.46
N ILE A 24 0.87 -20.18 -14.58
CA ILE A 24 0.25 -19.09 -13.82
C ILE A 24 -0.16 -17.95 -14.76
N GLU A 25 0.69 -17.57 -15.72
CA GLU A 25 0.37 -16.51 -16.69
C GLU A 25 -0.82 -16.92 -17.57
N GLN A 26 -0.88 -18.18 -18.03
CA GLN A 26 -2.01 -18.70 -18.78
C GLN A 26 -3.30 -18.69 -17.97
N ALA A 27 -3.26 -19.17 -16.72
CA ALA A 27 -4.41 -19.17 -15.83
C ALA A 27 -4.93 -17.74 -15.50
N LEU A 28 -4.04 -16.75 -15.48
CA LEU A 28 -4.39 -15.33 -15.34
C LEU A 28 -5.03 -14.77 -16.62
N GLU A 29 -4.56 -15.18 -17.80
CA GLU A 29 -5.14 -14.77 -19.09
C GLU A 29 -6.52 -15.40 -19.30
N ASP A 30 -6.69 -16.66 -18.93
CA ASP A 30 -7.97 -17.38 -18.96
C ASP A 30 -8.95 -16.92 -17.85
N LYS A 31 -8.53 -15.99 -16.99
CA LYS A 31 -9.29 -15.46 -15.85
C LYS A 31 -9.76 -16.56 -14.85
N SER A 32 -9.13 -17.72 -14.83
CA SER A 32 -9.41 -18.79 -13.88
C SER A 32 -8.92 -18.47 -12.47
N ILE A 33 -7.89 -17.61 -12.35
CA ILE A 33 -7.37 -17.06 -11.11
C ILE A 33 -7.19 -15.55 -11.23
N SER A 34 -7.26 -14.83 -10.09
CA SER A 34 -6.89 -13.41 -10.02
C SER A 34 -5.43 -13.23 -9.60
N LEU A 35 -4.87 -12.03 -9.79
CA LEU A 35 -3.51 -11.70 -9.33
C LEU A 35 -3.33 -11.87 -7.82
N HIS A 36 -4.41 -11.67 -7.04
CA HIS A 36 -4.41 -11.71 -5.59
C HIS A 36 -4.83 -13.07 -5.03
N SER A 37 -5.31 -13.99 -5.89
CA SER A 37 -5.71 -15.34 -5.47
C SER A 37 -4.52 -16.12 -4.91
N LYS A 38 -4.73 -16.79 -3.78
CA LYS A 38 -3.75 -17.72 -3.20
C LYS A 38 -3.61 -18.95 -4.07
N ILE A 39 -2.38 -19.27 -4.40
CA ILE A 39 -2.00 -20.45 -5.17
C ILE A 39 -0.80 -21.15 -4.51
N VAL A 40 -0.57 -22.37 -4.89
CA VAL A 40 0.63 -23.13 -4.53
C VAL A 40 1.50 -23.26 -5.77
N SER A 41 2.74 -22.79 -5.69
CA SER A 41 3.70 -22.96 -6.78
C SER A 41 5.12 -23.12 -6.26
N ILE A 42 6.03 -23.32 -7.18
CA ILE A 42 7.43 -23.61 -6.89
C ILE A 42 8.31 -22.38 -7.18
N PHE A 43 9.26 -22.16 -6.29
CA PHE A 43 10.32 -21.18 -6.46
C PHE A 43 11.67 -21.91 -6.67
N LYS A 44 12.34 -21.58 -7.77
CA LYS A 44 13.65 -22.18 -8.11
C LYS A 44 14.77 -21.23 -7.68
N THR A 45 15.60 -21.67 -6.75
CA THR A 45 16.79 -20.95 -6.31
C THR A 45 18.04 -21.82 -6.45
N ILE A 46 19.19 -21.25 -6.17
CA ILE A 46 20.48 -21.96 -6.22
C ILE A 46 20.99 -22.07 -4.79
N ASN A 47 21.44 -23.25 -4.40
CA ASN A 47 22.07 -23.48 -3.10
C ASN A 47 23.51 -22.96 -3.05
N SER A 48 24.11 -22.89 -1.87
CA SER A 48 25.53 -22.51 -1.68
C SER A 48 26.52 -23.36 -2.50
N GLU A 49 26.13 -24.59 -2.86
CA GLU A 49 26.89 -25.52 -3.71
C GLU A 49 26.65 -25.32 -5.23
N GLY A 50 25.90 -24.31 -5.64
CA GLY A 50 25.57 -24.08 -7.06
C GLY A 50 24.49 -24.99 -7.64
N LYS A 51 23.88 -25.87 -6.85
CA LYS A 51 22.81 -26.77 -7.29
C LYS A 51 21.45 -26.06 -7.25
N SER A 52 20.62 -26.27 -8.28
CA SER A 52 19.26 -25.77 -8.32
C SER A 52 18.40 -26.48 -7.28
N VAL A 53 17.83 -25.72 -6.37
CA VAL A 53 16.87 -26.21 -5.36
C VAL A 53 15.49 -25.66 -5.69
N THR A 54 14.50 -26.52 -5.58
CA THR A 54 13.10 -26.20 -5.83
C THR A 54 12.34 -26.25 -4.52
N GLU A 55 11.79 -25.12 -4.11
CA GLU A 55 11.00 -25.02 -2.88
C GLU A 55 9.54 -24.68 -3.23
N LYS A 56 8.60 -25.31 -2.50
CA LYS A 56 7.17 -25.13 -2.69
C LYS A 56 6.66 -24.08 -1.71
N TYR A 57 5.95 -23.07 -2.23
CA TYR A 57 5.36 -22.01 -1.43
C TYR A 57 3.87 -21.86 -1.71
N THR A 58 3.14 -21.37 -0.71
CA THR A 58 1.76 -20.91 -0.85
C THR A 58 1.77 -19.38 -0.77
N SER A 59 1.36 -18.73 -1.84
CA SER A 59 1.33 -17.26 -1.93
C SER A 59 0.38 -16.81 -3.03
N THR A 60 0.33 -15.52 -3.34
CA THR A 60 -0.51 -14.99 -4.41
C THR A 60 0.16 -15.12 -5.79
N ALA A 61 -0.64 -15.22 -6.85
CA ALA A 61 -0.14 -15.30 -8.22
C ALA A 61 0.78 -14.10 -8.55
N GLY A 62 0.40 -12.89 -8.15
CA GLY A 62 1.22 -11.69 -8.38
C GLY A 62 2.59 -11.73 -7.68
N ARG A 63 2.70 -12.31 -6.47
CA ARG A 63 3.99 -12.47 -5.78
C ARG A 63 4.89 -13.50 -6.46
N PHE A 64 4.33 -14.54 -7.09
CA PHE A 64 5.12 -15.46 -7.93
C PHE A 64 5.65 -14.78 -9.19
N LEU A 65 4.87 -13.92 -9.84
CA LEU A 65 5.36 -13.10 -10.96
C LEU A 65 6.51 -12.17 -10.54
N LEU A 66 6.42 -11.56 -9.34
CA LEU A 66 7.51 -10.77 -8.77
C LEU A 66 8.74 -11.62 -8.44
N ALA A 67 8.55 -12.84 -7.92
CA ALA A 67 9.62 -13.75 -7.60
C ALA A 67 10.40 -14.21 -8.86
N ASN A 68 9.72 -14.34 -9.99
CA ASN A 68 10.36 -14.72 -11.26
C ASN A 68 11.39 -13.71 -11.77
N VAL A 69 11.25 -12.45 -11.36
CA VAL A 69 12.19 -11.37 -11.74
C VAL A 69 13.45 -11.37 -10.88
N LEU A 70 13.44 -12.03 -9.72
CA LEU A 70 14.59 -12.09 -8.80
C LEU A 70 15.78 -12.80 -9.42
N PRO A 71 17.02 -12.32 -9.18
CA PRO A 71 18.21 -13.04 -9.58
C PRO A 71 18.34 -14.36 -8.79
N LYS A 72 18.86 -15.38 -9.46
CA LYS A 72 19.07 -16.71 -8.86
C LYS A 72 20.34 -16.72 -8.02
N ASN A 73 20.20 -16.58 -6.71
CA ASN A 73 21.29 -16.63 -5.74
C ASN A 73 20.80 -17.25 -4.44
N HIS A 74 21.66 -18.01 -3.74
CA HIS A 74 21.32 -18.71 -2.49
C HIS A 74 20.87 -17.77 -1.36
N ASN A 75 21.30 -16.50 -1.37
CA ASN A 75 20.89 -15.50 -0.40
C ASN A 75 19.57 -14.80 -0.75
N ILE A 76 19.07 -14.98 -1.98
CA ILE A 76 17.84 -14.37 -2.47
C ILE A 76 16.69 -15.36 -2.28
N LYS A 77 15.91 -15.15 -1.22
CA LYS A 77 14.79 -16.01 -0.83
C LYS A 77 13.45 -15.45 -1.31
N PHE A 78 12.48 -16.34 -1.52
CA PHE A 78 11.10 -15.98 -1.84
C PHE A 78 10.48 -15.01 -0.82
N SER A 79 10.87 -15.12 0.46
CA SER A 79 10.38 -14.26 1.54
C SER A 79 10.60 -12.77 1.31
N LEU A 80 11.57 -12.37 0.48
CA LEU A 80 11.82 -10.96 0.15
C LEU A 80 10.65 -10.31 -0.60
N VAL A 81 9.94 -11.08 -1.42
CA VAL A 81 8.78 -10.60 -2.20
C VAL A 81 7.45 -11.12 -1.67
N ASN A 82 7.46 -12.05 -0.72
CA ASN A 82 6.25 -12.59 -0.11
C ASN A 82 5.68 -11.69 0.99
N LYS A 83 5.62 -10.41 0.73
CA LYS A 83 5.05 -9.37 1.59
C LYS A 83 4.51 -8.25 0.74
N LEU A 84 3.71 -7.37 1.32
CA LEU A 84 3.25 -6.16 0.64
C LEU A 84 4.45 -5.25 0.33
N LEU A 85 4.66 -4.95 -0.95
CA LEU A 85 5.83 -4.21 -1.43
C LEU A 85 5.54 -2.72 -1.54
N THR A 86 5.69 -2.01 -0.44
CA THR A 86 5.74 -0.54 -0.42
C THR A 86 7.08 -0.04 -0.99
N LYS A 87 7.18 1.26 -1.25
CA LYS A 87 8.44 1.89 -1.71
C LYS A 87 9.64 1.53 -0.82
N LYS A 88 9.44 1.51 0.50
CA LYS A 88 10.50 1.13 1.46
C LYS A 88 10.93 -0.33 1.28
N ASN A 89 9.97 -1.23 1.18
CA ASN A 89 10.24 -2.67 1.01
C ASN A 89 10.94 -2.96 -0.33
N VAL A 90 10.56 -2.26 -1.40
CA VAL A 90 11.26 -2.38 -2.70
C VAL A 90 12.71 -1.91 -2.59
N SER A 91 12.98 -0.82 -1.86
CA SER A 91 14.36 -0.36 -1.61
C SER A 91 15.17 -1.39 -0.82
N GLU A 92 14.57 -2.06 0.16
CA GLU A 92 15.23 -3.16 0.90
C GLU A 92 15.56 -4.36 0.00
N VAL A 93 14.65 -4.71 -0.93
CA VAL A 93 14.91 -5.79 -1.91
C VAL A 93 16.08 -5.43 -2.82
N ILE A 94 16.12 -4.19 -3.33
CA ILE A 94 17.21 -3.70 -4.19
C ILE A 94 18.55 -3.71 -3.43
N ASP A 95 18.58 -3.23 -2.18
CA ASP A 95 19.78 -3.23 -1.35
C ASP A 95 20.28 -4.67 -1.09
N THR A 96 19.37 -5.59 -0.80
CA THR A 96 19.71 -7.00 -0.61
C THR A 96 20.32 -7.61 -1.88
N ILE A 97 19.72 -7.35 -3.05
CA ILE A 97 20.26 -7.85 -4.33
C ILE A 97 21.62 -7.22 -4.60
N PHE A 98 21.80 -5.94 -4.35
CA PHE A 98 23.10 -5.26 -4.55
C PHE A 98 24.20 -5.88 -3.70
N ARG A 99 23.91 -6.18 -2.43
CA ARG A 99 24.88 -6.78 -1.50
C ARG A 99 25.30 -8.19 -1.90
N TYR A 100 24.38 -9.01 -2.39
CA TYR A 100 24.65 -10.43 -2.66
C TYR A 100 24.92 -10.77 -4.12
N CYS A 101 24.43 -9.98 -5.06
CA CYS A 101 24.56 -10.25 -6.50
C CYS A 101 25.42 -9.20 -7.25
N GLY A 102 25.73 -8.07 -6.61
CA GLY A 102 26.55 -7.01 -7.19
C GLY A 102 25.78 -6.09 -8.15
N GLN A 103 26.47 -5.06 -8.65
CA GLN A 103 25.89 -3.96 -9.40
C GLN A 103 25.18 -4.40 -10.70
N LYS A 104 25.81 -5.28 -11.49
CA LYS A 104 25.28 -5.70 -12.80
C LYS A 104 23.90 -6.37 -12.66
N GLU A 105 23.79 -7.34 -11.77
CA GLU A 105 22.54 -8.07 -11.54
C GLU A 105 21.46 -7.16 -10.95
N THR A 106 21.86 -6.18 -10.12
CA THR A 106 20.93 -5.19 -9.57
C THR A 106 20.32 -4.32 -10.66
N VAL A 107 21.11 -3.85 -11.63
CA VAL A 107 20.61 -3.06 -12.75
C VAL A 107 19.63 -3.88 -13.60
N ILE A 108 19.99 -5.13 -13.92
CA ILE A 108 19.13 -6.05 -14.68
C ILE A 108 17.80 -6.28 -13.92
N PHE A 109 17.87 -6.50 -12.61
CA PHE A 109 16.68 -6.64 -11.77
C PHE A 109 15.80 -5.38 -11.80
N CYS A 110 16.41 -4.20 -11.65
CA CYS A 110 15.69 -2.92 -11.69
C CYS A 110 14.96 -2.70 -13.02
N ASP A 111 15.59 -3.07 -14.15
CA ASP A 111 14.97 -2.98 -15.46
C ASP A 111 13.80 -3.97 -15.63
N ARG A 112 13.97 -5.19 -15.15
CA ARG A 112 12.92 -6.22 -15.21
C ARG A 112 11.73 -5.85 -14.34
N ILE A 113 11.95 -5.41 -13.09
CA ILE A 113 10.87 -5.03 -12.18
C ILE A 113 10.14 -3.77 -12.66
N LYS A 114 10.85 -2.82 -13.28
CA LYS A 114 10.28 -1.66 -13.95
C LYS A 114 9.33 -2.08 -15.08
N THR A 115 9.79 -2.95 -15.97
CA THR A 115 9.00 -3.45 -17.11
C THR A 115 7.76 -4.21 -16.64
N LEU A 116 7.91 -5.10 -15.64
CA LEU A 116 6.80 -5.81 -15.02
C LEU A 116 5.79 -4.82 -14.39
N GLY A 117 6.30 -3.84 -13.67
CA GLY A 117 5.47 -2.81 -13.03
C GLY A 117 4.64 -2.00 -14.02
N PHE A 118 5.23 -1.56 -15.13
CA PHE A 118 4.50 -0.84 -16.17
C PHE A 118 3.46 -1.71 -16.89
N LYS A 119 3.83 -2.96 -17.24
CA LYS A 119 2.88 -3.93 -17.85
C LYS A 119 1.63 -4.11 -16.99
N HIS A 120 1.80 -4.30 -15.68
CA HIS A 120 0.66 -4.54 -14.79
C HIS A 120 -0.06 -3.26 -14.36
N ALA A 121 0.62 -2.12 -14.29
CA ALA A 121 -0.06 -0.83 -14.07
C ALA A 121 -1.01 -0.49 -15.23
N PHE A 122 -0.59 -0.75 -16.47
CA PHE A 122 -1.44 -0.60 -17.65
C PHE A 122 -2.64 -1.58 -17.62
N LYS A 123 -2.40 -2.86 -17.34
CA LYS A 123 -3.45 -3.88 -17.28
C LYS A 123 -4.46 -3.62 -16.14
N ALA A 124 -3.99 -3.11 -15.00
CA ALA A 124 -4.83 -2.83 -13.83
C ALA A 124 -5.77 -1.63 -14.06
N GLY A 125 -5.39 -0.67 -14.93
CA GLY A 125 -6.24 0.49 -15.24
C GLY A 125 -6.57 1.35 -14.03
N ILE A 126 -5.66 1.45 -13.05
CA ILE A 126 -5.91 2.16 -11.79
C ILE A 126 -6.09 3.64 -12.08
N SER A 127 -7.28 4.16 -11.78
CA SER A 127 -7.64 5.56 -11.87
C SER A 127 -8.29 6.04 -10.58
N PHE A 128 -8.35 7.34 -10.35
CA PHE A 128 -9.05 7.92 -9.22
C PHE A 128 -9.92 9.10 -9.65
N GLY A 129 -11.01 9.29 -8.95
CA GLY A 129 -11.93 10.38 -9.14
C GLY A 129 -12.18 11.15 -7.83
N LYS A 130 -13.06 12.13 -7.90
CA LYS A 130 -13.47 12.92 -6.74
C LYS A 130 -14.07 12.03 -5.63
N ASP A 131 -14.83 11.01 -6.02
CA ASP A 131 -15.58 10.15 -5.09
C ASP A 131 -14.69 9.18 -4.32
N ASP A 132 -13.42 9.00 -4.74
CA ASP A 132 -12.43 8.22 -4.02
C ASP A 132 -11.85 8.94 -2.80
N LEU A 133 -12.03 10.27 -2.74
CA LEU A 133 -11.65 11.09 -1.60
C LEU A 133 -12.80 11.13 -0.59
N ILE A 134 -12.85 10.12 0.27
CA ILE A 134 -13.91 9.97 1.27
C ILE A 134 -13.70 10.98 2.40
N ILE A 135 -14.75 11.77 2.66
CA ILE A 135 -14.78 12.70 3.79
C ILE A 135 -15.32 11.94 5.01
N PRO A 136 -14.60 11.90 6.15
CA PRO A 136 -15.04 11.19 7.34
C PRO A 136 -16.39 11.71 7.85
N LYS A 137 -17.31 10.81 8.14
CA LYS A 137 -18.62 11.17 8.73
C LYS A 137 -18.49 11.81 10.10
N THR A 138 -17.41 11.50 10.81
CA THR A 138 -17.10 12.06 12.14
C THR A 138 -16.54 13.48 12.11
N LYS A 139 -16.18 14.01 10.92
CA LYS A 139 -15.53 15.31 10.76
C LYS A 139 -16.31 16.47 11.38
N GLU A 140 -17.62 16.54 11.14
CA GLU A 140 -18.47 17.63 11.66
C GLU A 140 -18.54 17.60 13.19
N ASN A 141 -18.63 16.42 13.79
CA ASN A 141 -18.64 16.24 15.23
C ASN A 141 -17.32 16.66 15.88
N LEU A 142 -16.20 16.31 15.27
CA LEU A 142 -14.86 16.71 15.74
C LEU A 142 -14.68 18.23 15.67
N ILE A 143 -15.10 18.85 14.57
CA ILE A 143 -15.02 20.31 14.40
C ILE A 143 -15.93 21.04 15.40
N SER A 144 -17.17 20.56 15.62
CA SER A 144 -18.10 21.19 16.57
C SER A 144 -17.60 21.07 18.01
N GLY A 145 -17.01 19.93 18.39
CA GLY A 145 -16.36 19.75 19.68
C GLY A 145 -15.18 20.71 19.89
N THR A 146 -14.35 20.85 18.85
CA THR A 146 -13.21 21.79 18.85
C THR A 146 -13.66 23.25 18.99
N LYS A 147 -14.70 23.66 18.28
CA LYS A 147 -15.28 25.01 18.39
C LYS A 147 -15.74 25.33 19.81
N LYS A 148 -16.42 24.39 20.47
CA LYS A 148 -16.86 24.56 21.88
C LYS A 148 -15.68 24.80 22.82
N GLN A 149 -14.59 24.04 22.64
CA GLN A 149 -13.36 24.25 23.45
C GLN A 149 -12.75 25.62 23.22
N ILE A 150 -12.77 26.13 21.99
CA ILE A 150 -12.26 27.46 21.66
C ILE A 150 -13.14 28.54 22.30
N GLU A 151 -14.47 28.39 22.29
CA GLU A 151 -15.37 29.34 22.96
C GLU A 151 -15.11 29.42 24.47
N GLU A 152 -14.73 28.30 25.11
CA GLU A 152 -14.33 28.32 26.51
C GLU A 152 -13.05 29.15 26.76
N TYR A 153 -12.06 29.02 25.88
CA TYR A 153 -10.84 29.85 25.97
C TYR A 153 -11.09 31.31 25.62
N GLU A 154 -12.06 31.60 24.76
CA GLU A 154 -12.48 32.96 24.48
C GLU A 154 -13.14 33.62 25.70
N LYS A 155 -13.98 32.87 26.43
CA LYS A 155 -14.56 33.33 27.70
C LYS A 155 -13.48 33.58 28.75
N GLN A 156 -12.54 32.63 28.93
CA GLN A 156 -11.42 32.81 29.87
C GLN A 156 -10.57 34.06 29.56
N TYR A 157 -10.39 34.35 28.26
CA TYR A 157 -9.72 35.59 27.85
C TYR A 157 -10.55 36.83 28.16
N ALA A 158 -11.86 36.82 27.89
CA ALA A 158 -12.76 37.90 28.20
C ALA A 158 -12.84 38.21 29.71
N ASP A 159 -12.78 37.15 30.53
CA ASP A 159 -12.74 37.22 32.01
C ASP A 159 -11.37 37.66 32.56
N GLY A 160 -10.37 37.86 31.68
CA GLY A 160 -9.03 38.28 32.08
C GLY A 160 -8.16 37.18 32.74
N LEU A 161 -8.57 35.91 32.64
CA LEU A 161 -7.88 34.78 33.26
C LEU A 161 -6.63 34.34 32.47
N ILE A 162 -6.59 34.59 31.16
CA ILE A 162 -5.47 34.24 30.29
C ILE A 162 -5.05 35.42 29.44
N THR A 163 -3.77 35.45 29.06
CA THR A 163 -3.21 36.48 28.17
C THR A 163 -3.57 36.23 26.70
N ARG A 164 -3.45 37.26 25.87
CA ARG A 164 -3.66 37.14 24.41
C ARG A 164 -2.73 36.11 23.78
N GLY A 165 -1.46 36.04 24.23
CA GLY A 165 -0.48 35.08 23.72
C GLY A 165 -0.85 33.63 24.09
N GLU A 166 -1.27 33.41 25.33
CA GLU A 166 -1.73 32.09 25.79
C GLU A 166 -2.97 31.62 25.05
N LYS A 167 -3.98 32.50 24.85
CA LYS A 167 -5.16 32.21 24.03
C LYS A 167 -4.73 31.76 22.64
N TYR A 168 -3.86 32.53 21.96
CA TYR A 168 -3.42 32.22 20.60
C TYR A 168 -2.75 30.85 20.54
N ASN A 169 -1.80 30.57 21.43
CA ASN A 169 -1.10 29.29 21.46
C ASN A 169 -2.06 28.11 21.70
N LYS A 170 -2.98 28.25 22.67
CA LYS A 170 -3.98 27.21 22.97
C LYS A 170 -4.91 26.94 21.77
N VAL A 171 -5.37 27.97 21.09
CA VAL A 171 -6.23 27.85 19.90
C VAL A 171 -5.49 27.15 18.74
N VAL A 172 -4.23 27.50 18.51
CA VAL A 172 -3.40 26.86 17.48
C VAL A 172 -3.19 25.38 17.81
N ASP A 173 -2.88 25.04 19.07
CA ASP A 173 -2.67 23.66 19.51
C ASP A 173 -3.93 22.79 19.35
N ILE A 174 -5.10 23.35 19.70
CA ILE A 174 -6.38 22.66 19.57
C ILE A 174 -6.70 22.38 18.11
N TRP A 175 -6.54 23.36 17.22
CA TRP A 175 -6.75 23.18 15.80
C TRP A 175 -5.76 22.19 15.18
N SER A 176 -4.50 22.21 15.58
CA SER A 176 -3.49 21.24 15.14
C SER A 176 -3.90 19.82 15.54
N LYS A 177 -4.30 19.60 16.78
CA LYS A 177 -4.79 18.28 17.25
C LYS A 177 -6.05 17.83 16.52
N CYS A 178 -7.01 18.74 16.32
CA CYS A 178 -8.23 18.44 15.56
C CYS A 178 -7.89 18.00 14.13
N THR A 179 -7.01 18.74 13.48
CA THR A 179 -6.57 18.45 12.11
C THR A 179 -5.90 17.09 11.99
N ASP A 180 -5.06 16.71 12.95
CA ASP A 180 -4.41 15.40 12.98
C ASP A 180 -5.40 14.28 13.27
N THR A 181 -6.38 14.51 14.15
CA THR A 181 -7.44 13.54 14.44
C THR A 181 -8.31 13.28 13.21
N VAL A 182 -8.75 14.36 12.54
CA VAL A 182 -9.51 14.24 11.29
C VAL A 182 -8.73 13.51 10.20
N ALA A 183 -7.42 13.78 10.08
CA ALA A 183 -6.56 13.09 9.12
C ALA A 183 -6.44 11.59 9.40
N ASN A 184 -6.30 11.21 10.67
CA ASN A 184 -6.22 9.80 11.07
C ASN A 184 -7.53 9.05 10.82
N GLU A 185 -8.67 9.67 11.17
CA GLU A 185 -9.99 9.08 10.88
C GLU A 185 -10.24 8.94 9.37
N MET A 186 -9.89 9.97 8.59
CA MET A 186 -9.95 9.92 7.13
C MET A 186 -9.11 8.77 6.57
N MET A 187 -7.88 8.59 7.02
CA MET A 187 -7.01 7.50 6.56
C MET A 187 -7.57 6.13 6.91
N LYS A 188 -8.20 5.98 8.08
CA LYS A 188 -8.88 4.73 8.46
C LYS A 188 -10.08 4.45 7.54
N GLU A 189 -10.94 5.44 7.30
CA GLU A 189 -12.11 5.26 6.43
C GLU A 189 -11.69 4.95 4.99
N ILE A 190 -10.70 5.66 4.44
CA ILE A 190 -10.19 5.40 3.08
C ILE A 190 -9.53 4.02 2.99
N SER A 191 -8.82 3.56 4.03
CA SER A 191 -8.18 2.24 4.05
C SER A 191 -9.17 1.09 4.09
N SER A 192 -10.33 1.30 4.73
CA SER A 192 -11.41 0.30 4.83
C SER A 192 -12.43 0.40 3.69
N ALA A 193 -12.33 1.43 2.84
CA ALA A 193 -13.25 1.61 1.73
C ALA A 193 -12.86 0.69 0.57
N GLU A 194 -13.70 -0.30 0.35
CA GLU A 194 -13.62 -1.21 -0.78
C GLU A 194 -14.52 -0.71 -1.91
N LYS A 195 -14.04 -0.79 -3.14
CA LYS A 195 -14.86 -0.57 -4.34
C LYS A 195 -15.37 -1.92 -4.82
N ILE A 196 -16.69 -2.04 -4.91
CA ILE A 196 -17.35 -3.19 -5.51
C ILE A 196 -17.72 -2.79 -6.95
N TYR A 197 -17.22 -3.53 -7.91
CA TYR A 197 -17.56 -3.37 -9.32
C TYR A 197 -18.72 -4.29 -9.72
N ASP A 198 -19.35 -4.03 -10.86
CA ASP A 198 -20.49 -4.81 -11.37
C ASP A 198 -20.17 -6.30 -11.59
N ASP A 199 -18.91 -6.68 -11.63
CA ASP A 199 -18.42 -8.05 -11.76
C ASP A 199 -17.96 -8.67 -10.42
N ASP A 200 -18.47 -8.17 -9.30
CA ASP A 200 -18.14 -8.59 -7.92
C ASP A 200 -16.64 -8.47 -7.54
N ARG A 201 -15.86 -7.72 -8.32
CA ARG A 201 -14.48 -7.43 -7.93
C ARG A 201 -14.47 -6.43 -6.79
N ILE A 202 -13.75 -6.78 -5.74
CA ILE A 202 -13.50 -5.92 -4.59
C ILE A 202 -12.08 -5.36 -4.76
N GLU A 203 -11.96 -4.06 -4.90
CA GLU A 203 -10.66 -3.40 -4.99
C GLU A 203 -10.49 -2.37 -3.88
N THR A 204 -9.28 -2.29 -3.33
CA THR A 204 -8.89 -1.25 -2.39
C THR A 204 -8.98 0.13 -3.05
N ASN A 205 -9.36 1.15 -2.30
CA ASN A 205 -9.43 2.51 -2.79
C ASN A 205 -8.13 2.94 -3.49
N SER A 206 -8.22 3.41 -4.74
CA SER A 206 -7.07 3.76 -5.58
C SER A 206 -6.20 4.87 -4.98
N VAL A 207 -6.81 5.85 -4.31
CA VAL A 207 -6.10 6.95 -3.65
C VAL A 207 -5.29 6.44 -2.46
N TYR A 208 -5.88 5.55 -1.65
CA TYR A 208 -5.17 4.88 -0.56
C TYR A 208 -3.99 4.05 -1.10
N MET A 209 -4.24 3.24 -2.13
CA MET A 209 -3.22 2.41 -2.76
C MET A 209 -2.02 3.24 -3.24
N MET A 210 -2.26 4.39 -3.89
CA MET A 210 -1.19 5.26 -4.38
C MET A 210 -0.37 5.86 -3.24
N ALA A 211 -1.02 6.27 -2.15
CA ALA A 211 -0.35 6.90 -1.02
C ALA A 211 0.39 5.89 -0.14
N ASP A 212 -0.22 4.75 0.17
CA ASP A 212 0.38 3.71 1.01
C ASP A 212 1.57 3.05 0.31
N SER A 213 1.46 2.82 -1.00
CA SER A 213 2.59 2.33 -1.80
C SER A 213 3.77 3.30 -1.85
N GLY A 214 3.54 4.59 -1.59
CA GLY A 214 4.53 5.66 -1.74
C GLY A 214 4.82 6.03 -3.20
N ALA A 215 3.97 5.61 -4.14
CA ALA A 215 4.13 5.91 -5.57
C ALA A 215 3.81 7.37 -5.87
N ARG A 216 2.67 7.85 -5.40
CA ARG A 216 2.23 9.23 -5.61
C ARG A 216 1.25 9.67 -4.52
N GLY A 217 1.38 10.93 -4.10
CA GLY A 217 0.61 11.48 -3.00
C GLY A 217 1.21 11.14 -1.63
N SER A 218 1.12 12.08 -0.71
CA SER A 218 1.49 11.87 0.68
C SER A 218 0.24 11.99 1.56
N GLN A 219 0.29 11.44 2.77
CA GLN A 219 -0.79 11.60 3.74
C GLN A 219 -1.11 13.09 3.98
N ALA A 220 -0.09 13.96 3.98
CA ALA A 220 -0.26 15.41 4.13
C ALA A 220 -1.07 16.01 2.97
N GLN A 221 -0.85 15.57 1.72
CA GLN A 221 -1.62 16.02 0.57
C GLN A 221 -3.07 15.55 0.64
N MET A 222 -3.32 14.31 1.03
CA MET A 222 -4.67 13.80 1.23
C MET A 222 -5.39 14.52 2.36
N LYS A 223 -4.71 14.79 3.48
CA LYS A 223 -5.20 15.60 4.58
C LYS A 223 -5.71 16.95 4.11
N GLN A 224 -4.99 17.62 3.20
CA GLN A 224 -5.40 18.91 2.65
C GLN A 224 -6.59 18.81 1.69
N LEU A 225 -6.76 17.69 0.96
CA LEU A 225 -7.82 17.54 -0.03
C LEU A 225 -9.16 17.08 0.59
N ALA A 226 -9.15 16.13 1.48
CA ALA A 226 -10.35 15.53 2.05
C ALA A 226 -10.50 15.74 3.57
N GLY A 227 -9.43 16.02 4.28
CA GLY A 227 -9.42 16.31 5.71
C GLY A 227 -9.66 17.80 5.99
N MET A 228 -8.63 18.44 6.50
CA MET A 228 -8.63 19.90 6.79
C MET A 228 -7.40 20.56 6.18
N ARG A 229 -7.62 21.69 5.57
CA ARG A 229 -6.56 22.59 5.10
C ARG A 229 -6.32 23.64 6.19
N GLY A 230 -5.16 23.59 6.79
CA GLY A 230 -4.72 24.54 7.82
C GLY A 230 -3.64 25.43 7.31
#